data_410b60751d3b0df07988aebf922fc072
#
_entry.id   410b60751d3b0df07988aebf922fc072
#
_cell.length_a   1.000
_cell.length_b   1.000
_cell.length_c   1.000
_cell.angle_alpha   90.00
_cell.angle_beta   90.00
_cell.angle_gamma   90.00
#
_symmetry.space_group_name_H-M   'P 1'
#
loop_
_entity.id
_entity.type
_entity.pdbx_description
1 polymer ?
#
loop_
_entity_poly.entity_id
_entity_poly.type
_entity_poly.pdbx_seq_one_letter_code
_entity_poly.pdbx_strand_id
1 'polypeptide(L)' 'MDENTYGIRKIGPQRYREDPGRYFEDFQVGDVYEHWPGRTVSEADNIWFTNLTMNTHPIHFDANYASKSEFGKYLVNSAF' A
#
# COMPACT_ATOMS: atom_id res chain seq x y z
N MET A 1 -11.33 25.57 7.34
CA MET A 1 -11.28 24.36 6.53
C MET A 1 -12.48 24.34 5.60
N ASP A 2 -12.26 24.05 4.34
CA ASP A 2 -13.31 23.93 3.36
C ASP A 2 -14.26 22.77 3.70
N GLU A 3 -15.54 22.92 3.39
CA GLU A 3 -16.54 21.91 3.74
C GLU A 3 -16.36 20.60 2.97
N ASN A 4 -15.81 20.67 1.75
CA ASN A 4 -15.66 19.53 0.85
C ASN A 4 -14.22 19.38 0.36
N THR A 5 -13.30 19.34 1.29
CA THR A 5 -11.90 19.00 0.98
C THR A 5 -11.81 17.48 0.81
N TYR A 6 -11.03 17.03 -0.17
CA TYR A 6 -10.80 15.61 -0.38
C TYR A 6 -10.41 14.90 0.93
N GLY A 7 -11.06 13.80 1.22
CA GLY A 7 -10.84 13.00 2.42
C GLY A 7 -11.59 13.48 3.65
N ILE A 8 -12.30 14.62 3.58
CA ILE A 8 -13.02 15.22 4.71
C ILE A 8 -14.36 15.74 4.24
N ARG A 9 -15.40 15.43 4.98
CA ARG A 9 -16.77 15.91 4.72
C ARG A 9 -17.34 16.52 5.99
N LYS A 10 -17.86 17.74 5.89
CA LYS A 10 -18.56 18.40 7.00
C LYS A 10 -19.91 17.74 7.21
N ILE A 11 -20.21 17.30 8.42
CA ILE A 11 -21.45 16.64 8.80
C ILE A 11 -22.23 17.39 9.88
N GLY A 12 -21.71 18.51 10.37
CA GLY A 12 -22.34 19.35 11.38
C GLY A 12 -21.43 20.47 11.81
N PRO A 13 -21.83 21.32 12.76
CA PRO A 13 -20.98 22.40 13.26
C PRO A 13 -19.69 21.83 13.87
N GLN A 14 -18.55 22.20 13.32
CA GLN A 14 -17.22 21.73 13.78
C GLN A 14 -17.09 20.22 13.82
N ARG A 15 -17.89 19.50 13.03
CA ARG A 15 -17.83 18.03 12.93
C ARG A 15 -17.54 17.65 11.49
N TYR A 16 -16.51 16.83 11.34
CA TYR A 16 -16.03 16.37 10.05
C TYR A 16 -15.89 14.86 10.06
N ARG A 17 -16.31 14.21 8.97
CA ARG A 17 -16.08 12.79 8.77
C ARG A 17 -14.92 12.63 7.79
N GLU A 18 -13.98 11.80 8.15
CA GLU A 18 -12.98 11.36 7.20
C GLU A 18 -13.64 10.42 6.19
N ASP A 19 -13.45 10.73 4.92
CA ASP A 19 -14.08 10.03 3.82
C ASP A 19 -13.05 9.84 2.71
N PRO A 20 -12.02 8.99 2.98
CA PRO A 20 -10.96 8.75 2.01
C PRO A 20 -11.47 7.93 0.83
N GLY A 21 -10.91 8.16 -0.33
CA GLY A 21 -11.29 7.45 -1.54
C GLY A 21 -11.91 8.37 -2.57
N ARG A 22 -12.01 7.87 -3.79
CA ARG A 22 -12.56 8.59 -4.93
C ARG A 22 -13.49 7.68 -5.68
N TYR A 23 -14.57 8.25 -6.20
CA TYR A 23 -15.41 7.57 -7.18
C TYR A 23 -14.80 7.68 -8.56
N PHE A 24 -15.26 6.86 -9.49
CA PHE A 24 -14.77 6.89 -10.87
C PHE A 24 -14.83 8.30 -11.49
N GLU A 25 -15.90 9.03 -11.20
CA GLU A 25 -16.15 10.37 -11.73
C GLU A 25 -15.19 11.43 -11.22
N ASP A 26 -14.50 11.14 -10.11
CA ASP A 26 -13.53 12.07 -9.52
C ASP A 26 -12.19 12.07 -10.26
N PHE A 27 -11.94 11.06 -11.09
CA PHE A 27 -10.68 10.93 -11.82
C PHE A 27 -10.75 11.65 -13.16
N GLN A 28 -9.69 12.37 -13.48
CA GLN A 28 -9.54 13.05 -14.76
C GLN A 28 -8.23 12.64 -15.39
N VAL A 29 -8.27 12.46 -16.72
CA VAL A 29 -7.06 12.13 -17.47
C VAL A 29 -6.04 13.27 -17.33
N GLY A 30 -4.81 12.91 -17.01
CA GLY A 30 -3.74 13.88 -16.80
C GLY A 30 -3.49 14.26 -15.35
N ASP A 31 -4.41 13.92 -14.44
CA ASP A 31 -4.18 14.15 -13.01
C ASP A 31 -3.08 13.25 -12.47
N VAL A 32 -2.30 13.81 -11.57
CA VAL A 32 -1.23 13.08 -10.85
C VAL A 32 -1.57 13.07 -9.37
N TYR A 33 -1.61 11.88 -8.79
CA TYR A 33 -1.90 11.71 -7.37
C TYR A 33 -0.64 11.20 -6.67
N GLU A 34 -0.06 12.04 -5.81
CA GLU A 34 1.07 11.65 -4.98
C GLU A 34 0.54 11.11 -3.66
N HIS A 35 0.75 9.82 -3.42
CA HIS A 35 0.31 9.19 -2.18
C HIS A 35 1.23 9.56 -1.02
N TRP A 36 0.64 9.89 0.10
CA TRP A 36 1.35 10.30 1.29
C TRP A 36 0.63 9.82 2.56
N PRO A 37 1.36 9.40 3.59
CA PRO A 37 2.81 9.20 3.62
C PRO A 37 3.22 7.90 2.93
N GLY A 38 4.52 7.78 2.64
CA GLY A 38 5.13 6.53 2.23
C GLY A 38 5.67 5.77 3.43
N ARG A 39 6.01 4.51 3.22
CA ARG A 39 6.60 3.65 4.23
C ARG A 39 7.62 2.72 3.60
N THR A 40 8.74 2.51 4.28
CA THR A 40 9.71 1.51 3.84
C THR A 40 9.18 0.12 4.14
N VAL A 41 9.18 -0.74 3.14
CA VAL A 41 8.87 -2.16 3.30
C VAL A 41 10.15 -2.86 3.72
N SER A 42 10.13 -3.46 4.91
CA SER A 42 11.27 -4.23 5.42
C SER A 42 11.20 -5.69 4.98
N GLU A 43 12.33 -6.41 5.12
CA GLU A 43 12.34 -7.85 4.87
C GLU A 43 11.37 -8.59 5.79
N ALA A 44 11.27 -8.16 7.05
CA ALA A 44 10.34 -8.73 8.02
C ALA A 44 8.89 -8.56 7.56
N ASP A 45 8.52 -7.40 7.03
CA ASP A 45 7.17 -7.17 6.49
C ASP A 45 6.83 -8.18 5.41
N ASN A 46 7.75 -8.40 4.48
CA ASN A 46 7.58 -9.33 3.37
C ASN A 46 7.41 -10.76 3.85
N ILE A 47 8.29 -11.21 4.76
CA ILE A 47 8.26 -12.55 5.31
C ILE A 47 6.96 -12.80 6.09
N TRP A 48 6.57 -11.87 6.94
CA TRP A 48 5.33 -11.96 7.72
C TRP A 48 4.11 -12.03 6.80
N PHE A 49 4.01 -11.12 5.85
CA PHE A 49 2.88 -11.10 4.92
C PHE A 49 2.81 -12.39 4.13
N THR A 50 3.94 -12.87 3.62
CA THR A 50 4.01 -14.11 2.84
C THR A 50 3.55 -15.30 3.66
N ASN A 51 3.99 -15.41 4.92
CA ASN A 51 3.61 -16.51 5.80
C ASN A 51 2.14 -16.44 6.20
N LEU A 52 1.63 -15.24 6.52
CA LEU A 52 0.24 -15.04 6.93
C LEU A 52 -0.74 -15.31 5.79
N THR A 53 -0.33 -15.08 4.55
CA THR A 53 -1.16 -15.35 3.36
C THR A 53 -0.92 -16.74 2.78
N MET A 54 -0.11 -17.55 3.44
CA MET A 54 0.16 -18.94 3.05
C MET A 54 0.79 -19.07 1.66
N ASN A 55 1.58 -18.09 1.26
CA ASN A 55 2.36 -18.19 0.03
C ASN A 55 3.59 -19.05 0.29
N THR A 56 3.75 -20.13 -0.45
CA THR A 56 4.82 -21.11 -0.23
C THR A 56 6.02 -20.92 -1.15
N HIS A 57 6.06 -19.88 -1.96
CA HIS A 57 7.20 -19.67 -2.85
C HIS A 57 8.43 -19.17 -2.05
N PRO A 58 9.53 -19.92 -2.07
CA PRO A 58 10.68 -19.63 -1.20
C PRO A 58 11.42 -18.33 -1.54
N ILE A 59 11.20 -17.74 -2.71
CA ILE A 59 11.84 -16.48 -3.10
C ILE A 59 11.51 -15.33 -2.14
N HIS A 60 10.42 -15.43 -1.39
CA HIS A 60 9.97 -14.38 -0.48
C HIS A 60 10.48 -14.55 0.95
N PHE A 61 10.90 -15.74 1.35
CA PHE A 61 11.26 -15.99 2.77
C PHE A 61 12.49 -16.87 3.00
N ASP A 62 13.01 -17.54 1.98
CA ASP A 62 14.19 -18.40 2.12
C ASP A 62 15.43 -17.70 1.55
N ALA A 63 16.31 -17.22 2.45
CA ALA A 63 17.50 -16.49 2.06
C ALA A 63 18.43 -17.32 1.18
N ASN A 64 18.56 -18.61 1.48
CA ASN A 64 19.43 -19.50 0.70
C ASN A 64 18.89 -19.67 -0.73
N TYR A 65 17.61 -19.88 -0.88
CA TYR A 65 16.96 -19.97 -2.18
C TYR A 65 17.10 -18.65 -2.95
N ALA A 66 16.77 -17.54 -2.27
CA ALA A 66 16.80 -16.22 -2.89
C ALA A 66 18.21 -15.82 -3.36
N SER A 67 19.25 -16.19 -2.60
CA SER A 67 20.64 -15.89 -2.96
C SER A 67 21.08 -16.60 -4.24
N LYS A 68 20.47 -17.72 -4.56
CA LYS A 68 20.76 -18.51 -5.76
C LYS A 68 19.87 -18.17 -6.94
N SER A 69 18.88 -17.30 -6.75
CA SER A 69 18.02 -16.80 -7.82
C SER A 69 18.75 -15.75 -8.65
N GLU A 70 18.21 -15.41 -9.81
CA GLU A 70 18.77 -14.35 -10.66
C GLU A 70 18.80 -12.98 -9.97
N PHE A 71 17.96 -12.79 -8.93
CA PHE A 71 17.88 -11.54 -8.18
C PHE A 71 18.86 -11.45 -7.02
N GLY A 72 19.39 -12.58 -6.55
CA GLY A 72 20.38 -12.67 -5.48
C GLY A 72 19.88 -12.32 -4.08
N LYS A 73 18.61 -11.98 -3.91
CA LYS A 73 17.98 -11.58 -2.65
C LYS A 73 16.49 -11.80 -2.71
N TYR A 74 15.79 -11.61 -1.56
CA TYR A 74 14.35 -11.73 -1.50
C TYR A 74 13.64 -10.82 -2.49
N LEU A 75 12.55 -11.32 -3.07
CA LEU A 75 11.57 -10.48 -3.75
C LEU A 75 10.41 -10.19 -2.81
N VAL A 76 9.88 -8.99 -2.89
CA VAL A 76 8.67 -8.63 -2.16
C VAL A 76 7.48 -9.33 -2.79
N ASN A 77 6.60 -9.87 -1.96
CA ASN A 77 5.36 -10.50 -2.39
C ASN A 77 4.52 -9.47 -3.16
N SER A 78 4.12 -9.81 -4.38
CA SER A 78 3.41 -8.87 -5.26
C SER A 78 2.06 -8.42 -4.72
N ALA A 79 1.44 -9.20 -3.85
CA ALA A 79 0.17 -8.85 -3.23
C ALA A 79 0.33 -7.93 -2.01
N PHE A 80 1.55 -7.74 -1.53
CA PHE A 80 1.83 -6.82 -0.44
C PHE A 80 1.58 -5.38 -0.91
#